data_dd6e2852440e0f792ea32ef6455c5c6c
#
_entry.id   dd6e2852440e0f792ea32ef6455c5c6c
#
_cell.length_a   1.000
_cell.length_b   1.000
_cell.length_c   1.000
_cell.angle_alpha   90.00
_cell.angle_beta   90.00
_cell.angle_gamma   90.00
#
_symmetry.space_group_name_H-M   'P 1'
#
loop_
_entity.id
_entity.type
_entity.pdbx_description
1 polymer ?
#
loop_
_entity_poly.entity_id
_entity_poly.type
_entity_poly.pdbx_seq_one_letter_code
_entity_poly.pdbx_strand_id
1 'polypeptide(L)'
;IPKGRPGRGIDMAGHEMMIGLPRADAEQDPSTVSQGVAYTVNKIRECLVAGEGPKLRLLPQRITLAEILSQLPDQQILPRGGGDMVLGVEESRLGPLLFNTRAESHLYLFGDGKTGKTSFLRSIISEVTRLYSPNEAKILAIDMRRSLLGAIPDEYSLRYLTNHAEAMKQLRELAKFLRTRLPGSDVTAEQIRERTWWSGPEVWILVDDYDLVATSSGNPLMELIDLLPQAGDIGLHVIITRRMGGASRAAYEKVLQMMNDLAVTGILLSGNPSEGAIINGVKPKRAIAGRAQVVHRELGVVAAQLTWTPPAI
;
A
#
# COMPACT_ATOMS: atom_id res chain seq x y z
N ILE A 1 -1.36 -23.92 -33.15
CA ILE A 1 -1.47 -22.88 -34.19
C ILE A 1 -0.55 -23.29 -35.34
N PRO A 2 -1.04 -23.40 -36.60
CA PRO A 2 -0.19 -23.73 -37.75
C PRO A 2 0.92 -22.68 -37.91
N LYS A 3 2.18 -23.12 -37.89
CA LYS A 3 3.33 -22.24 -38.12
C LYS A 3 3.27 -21.68 -39.55
N GLY A 4 3.53 -20.40 -39.73
CA GLY A 4 3.68 -19.76 -41.03
C GLY A 4 2.42 -19.15 -41.66
N ARG A 5 1.32 -19.00 -40.91
CA ARG A 5 0.15 -18.24 -41.37
C ARG A 5 -0.10 -17.04 -40.45
N PRO A 6 0.36 -15.84 -40.82
CA PRO A 6 0.11 -14.63 -40.06
C PRO A 6 -1.40 -14.39 -39.87
N GLY A 7 -1.78 -13.85 -38.73
CA GLY A 7 -3.16 -13.54 -38.35
C GLY A 7 -3.97 -14.70 -37.77
N ARG A 8 -3.48 -15.95 -37.77
CA ARG A 8 -4.15 -17.03 -37.07
C ARG A 8 -3.80 -17.06 -35.58
N GLY A 9 -4.81 -17.08 -34.73
CA GLY A 9 -4.70 -17.13 -33.26
C GLY A 9 -5.76 -18.03 -32.66
N ILE A 10 -5.68 -18.18 -31.34
CA ILE A 10 -6.70 -18.86 -30.53
C ILE A 10 -7.11 -17.84 -29.45
N ASP A 11 -8.41 -17.64 -29.26
CA ASP A 11 -8.94 -16.78 -28.20
C ASP A 11 -8.85 -17.44 -26.82
N MET A 12 -9.23 -16.71 -25.77
CA MET A 12 -9.20 -17.21 -24.39
C MET A 12 -10.16 -18.38 -24.15
N ALA A 13 -11.17 -18.56 -24.99
CA ALA A 13 -12.13 -19.67 -24.93
C ALA A 13 -11.67 -20.90 -25.74
N GLY A 14 -10.52 -20.82 -26.41
CA GLY A 14 -9.96 -21.91 -27.20
C GLY A 14 -10.45 -21.96 -28.65
N HIS A 15 -11.18 -20.97 -29.13
CA HIS A 15 -11.65 -20.91 -30.50
C HIS A 15 -10.55 -20.40 -31.44
N GLU A 16 -10.45 -21.03 -32.63
CA GLU A 16 -9.58 -20.51 -33.67
C GLU A 16 -10.13 -19.20 -34.22
N MET A 17 -9.24 -18.20 -34.37
CA MET A 17 -9.58 -16.90 -34.95
C MET A 17 -8.61 -16.53 -36.06
N MET A 18 -9.10 -15.70 -37.01
CA MET A 18 -8.30 -15.05 -38.02
C MET A 18 -8.36 -13.55 -37.79
N ILE A 19 -7.20 -12.94 -37.55
CA ILE A 19 -7.06 -11.50 -37.42
C ILE A 19 -6.59 -10.94 -38.76
N GLY A 20 -7.24 -9.88 -39.24
CA GLY A 20 -6.82 -9.17 -40.44
C GLY A 20 -5.42 -8.59 -40.28
N LEU A 21 -4.64 -8.60 -41.34
CA LEU A 21 -3.33 -7.94 -41.31
C LEU A 21 -3.53 -6.42 -41.21
N PRO A 22 -2.69 -5.73 -40.43
CA PRO A 22 -2.81 -4.28 -40.22
C PRO A 22 -2.24 -3.49 -41.42
N ARG A 23 -2.80 -3.70 -42.61
CA ARG A 23 -2.37 -3.06 -43.86
C ARG A 23 -3.59 -2.69 -44.69
N ALA A 24 -3.50 -1.60 -45.44
CA ALA A 24 -4.58 -1.07 -46.27
C ALA A 24 -4.18 -0.97 -47.74
N ASP A 25 -3.09 -1.60 -48.17
CA ASP A 25 -2.55 -1.55 -49.54
C ASP A 25 -3.01 -2.70 -50.42
N ALA A 26 -3.92 -3.55 -49.93
CA ALA A 26 -4.47 -4.73 -50.59
C ALA A 26 -3.44 -5.83 -50.98
N GLU A 27 -2.17 -5.70 -50.58
CA GLU A 27 -1.13 -6.70 -50.80
C GLU A 27 -1.33 -7.88 -49.84
N GLN A 28 -1.15 -9.10 -50.32
CA GLN A 28 -1.39 -10.33 -49.57
C GLN A 28 -0.11 -11.04 -49.12
N ASP A 29 1.07 -10.60 -49.54
CA ASP A 29 2.33 -11.19 -49.16
C ASP A 29 2.66 -10.90 -47.70
N PRO A 30 2.73 -11.94 -46.84
CA PRO A 30 3.06 -11.77 -45.42
C PRO A 30 4.46 -11.20 -45.19
N SER A 31 5.38 -11.38 -46.13
CA SER A 31 6.77 -10.89 -45.99
C SER A 31 6.86 -9.36 -46.06
N THR A 32 5.86 -8.72 -46.67
CA THR A 32 5.78 -7.26 -46.88
C THR A 32 4.90 -6.53 -45.84
N VAL A 33 4.42 -7.20 -44.81
CA VAL A 33 3.52 -6.60 -43.79
C VAL A 33 4.09 -5.32 -43.20
N SER A 34 5.38 -5.28 -42.85
CA SER A 34 6.03 -4.08 -42.28
C SER A 34 5.95 -2.88 -43.23
N GLN A 35 6.06 -3.12 -44.56
CA GLN A 35 5.94 -2.08 -45.58
C GLN A 35 4.48 -1.59 -45.68
N GLY A 36 3.52 -2.52 -45.69
CA GLY A 36 2.10 -2.19 -45.68
C GLY A 36 1.65 -1.41 -44.45
N VAL A 37 2.18 -1.73 -43.28
CA VAL A 37 1.95 -0.95 -42.06
C VAL A 37 2.51 0.46 -42.20
N ALA A 38 3.76 0.60 -42.69
CA ALA A 38 4.38 1.91 -42.89
C ALA A 38 3.59 2.74 -43.91
N TYR A 39 3.14 2.13 -45.00
CA TYR A 39 2.25 2.78 -45.98
C TYR A 39 0.97 3.30 -45.34
N THR A 40 0.27 2.45 -44.57
CA THR A 40 -0.98 2.80 -43.89
C THR A 40 -0.76 3.95 -42.91
N VAL A 41 0.31 3.90 -42.07
CA VAL A 41 0.67 4.98 -41.11
C VAL A 41 0.93 6.29 -41.85
N ASN A 42 1.66 6.26 -42.98
CA ASN A 42 1.94 7.48 -43.73
C ASN A 42 0.65 8.06 -44.36
N LYS A 43 -0.23 7.23 -44.90
CA LYS A 43 -1.54 7.70 -45.37
C LYS A 43 -2.40 8.31 -44.27
N ILE A 44 -2.44 7.72 -43.10
CA ILE A 44 -3.13 8.29 -41.94
C ILE A 44 -2.52 9.67 -41.60
N ARG A 45 -1.18 9.80 -41.57
CA ARG A 45 -0.52 11.08 -41.30
C ARG A 45 -0.84 12.17 -42.33
N GLU A 46 -0.95 11.80 -43.61
CA GLU A 46 -1.35 12.72 -44.69
C GLU A 46 -2.79 13.24 -44.52
N CYS A 47 -3.68 12.39 -43.99
CA CYS A 47 -5.10 12.69 -43.84
C CYS A 47 -5.48 13.35 -42.52
N LEU A 48 -4.68 13.14 -41.47
CA LEU A 48 -4.94 13.72 -40.14
C LEU A 48 -4.38 15.16 -40.09
N VAL A 49 -5.27 16.11 -39.83
CA VAL A 49 -4.87 17.42 -39.36
C VAL A 49 -4.16 17.20 -38.03
N ALA A 50 -2.93 17.70 -37.92
CA ALA A 50 -2.05 17.44 -36.77
C ALA A 50 -2.75 17.79 -35.43
N GLY A 51 -3.25 16.78 -34.77
CA GLY A 51 -3.69 16.79 -33.39
C GLY A 51 -2.76 15.88 -32.59
N GLU A 52 -2.37 16.30 -31.41
CA GLU A 52 -1.71 15.36 -30.49
C GLU A 52 -2.67 14.23 -30.15
N GLY A 53 -2.26 12.98 -30.33
CA GLY A 53 -2.98 11.84 -29.79
C GLY A 53 -3.06 11.92 -28.26
N PRO A 54 -3.93 11.12 -27.63
CA PRO A 54 -4.00 11.07 -26.17
C PRO A 54 -2.63 10.77 -25.59
N LYS A 55 -2.18 11.61 -24.65
CA LYS A 55 -0.88 11.42 -23.98
C LYS A 55 -0.88 10.09 -23.23
N LEU A 56 0.15 9.28 -23.48
CA LEU A 56 0.35 8.07 -22.70
C LEU A 56 0.63 8.45 -21.25
N ARG A 57 -0.28 8.09 -20.38
CA ARG A 57 -0.15 8.31 -18.92
C ARG A 57 0.44 7.05 -18.29
N LEU A 58 1.54 7.21 -17.57
CA LEU A 58 2.23 6.13 -16.86
C LEU A 58 2.33 6.48 -15.38
N LEU A 59 2.38 5.45 -14.54
CA LEU A 59 2.71 5.64 -13.13
C LEU A 59 4.05 6.37 -13.01
N PRO A 60 4.13 7.45 -12.20
CA PRO A 60 5.36 8.18 -11.97
C PRO A 60 6.42 7.26 -11.35
N GLN A 61 7.69 7.57 -11.55
CA GLN A 61 8.79 6.82 -10.89
C GLN A 61 8.92 7.22 -9.42
N ARG A 62 8.53 8.44 -9.07
CA ARG A 62 8.48 9.01 -7.73
C ARG A 62 7.40 10.08 -7.69
N ILE A 63 6.66 10.14 -6.60
CA ILE A 63 5.62 11.14 -6.39
C ILE A 63 5.53 11.47 -4.90
N THR A 64 5.35 12.72 -4.56
CA THR A 64 5.14 13.20 -3.19
C THR A 64 3.65 13.35 -2.88
N LEU A 65 3.32 13.37 -1.60
CA LEU A 65 1.94 13.65 -1.17
C LEU A 65 1.44 15.01 -1.69
N ALA A 66 2.27 16.04 -1.63
CA ALA A 66 1.91 17.38 -2.10
C ALA A 66 1.57 17.39 -3.60
N GLU A 67 2.34 16.67 -4.43
CA GLU A 67 2.06 16.54 -5.86
C GLU A 67 0.73 15.82 -6.13
N ILE A 68 0.39 14.78 -5.36
CA ILE A 68 -0.91 14.10 -5.50
C ILE A 68 -2.04 15.05 -5.12
N LEU A 69 -1.94 15.70 -3.96
CA LEU A 69 -2.99 16.61 -3.47
C LEU A 69 -3.22 17.79 -4.42
N SER A 70 -2.15 18.32 -5.04
CA SER A 70 -2.27 19.42 -6.01
C SER A 70 -2.98 19.05 -7.32
N GLN A 71 -3.09 17.75 -7.62
CA GLN A 71 -3.77 17.24 -8.81
C GLN A 71 -5.25 16.89 -8.55
N LEU A 72 -5.68 16.91 -7.28
CA LEU A 72 -7.08 16.66 -6.93
C LEU A 72 -7.91 17.90 -7.23
N PRO A 73 -9.13 17.75 -7.81
CA PRO A 73 -10.08 18.83 -7.91
C PRO A 73 -10.43 19.37 -6.51
N ASP A 74 -10.71 20.67 -6.38
CA ASP A 74 -11.08 21.32 -5.11
C ASP A 74 -12.20 20.61 -4.36
N GLN A 75 -13.10 19.93 -5.08
CA GLN A 75 -14.21 19.14 -4.53
C GLN A 75 -13.77 17.78 -3.93
N GLN A 76 -12.54 17.33 -4.18
CA GLN A 76 -11.97 16.08 -3.66
C GLN A 76 -10.90 16.32 -2.59
N ILE A 77 -10.82 17.54 -2.04
CA ILE A 77 -9.95 17.80 -0.89
C ILE A 77 -10.45 16.93 0.26
N LEU A 78 -9.63 15.93 0.61
CA LEU A 78 -9.92 14.99 1.68
C LEU A 78 -9.96 15.77 3.01
N PRO A 79 -11.12 15.86 3.68
CA PRO A 79 -11.27 16.70 4.86
C PRO A 79 -10.46 16.16 6.05
N ARG A 80 -10.02 17.04 6.94
CA ARG A 80 -9.45 16.65 8.24
C ARG A 80 -10.48 15.81 9.02
N GLY A 81 -10.02 14.76 9.68
CA GLY A 81 -10.89 13.81 10.39
C GLY A 81 -11.68 12.87 9.48
N GLY A 82 -11.40 12.87 8.17
CA GLY A 82 -12.13 12.07 7.16
C GLY A 82 -11.80 10.58 7.10
N GLY A 83 -10.68 10.16 7.64
CA GLY A 83 -10.27 8.75 7.64
C GLY A 83 -9.60 8.26 6.35
N ASP A 84 -9.54 9.04 5.27
CA ASP A 84 -8.92 8.62 4.02
C ASP A 84 -7.48 9.15 3.91
N MET A 85 -6.52 8.24 4.00
CA MET A 85 -5.09 8.51 3.77
C MET A 85 -4.72 8.27 2.32
N VAL A 86 -3.87 9.13 1.76
CA VAL A 86 -3.28 8.94 0.44
C VAL A 86 -2.00 8.12 0.56
N LEU A 87 -2.04 6.87 0.10
CA LEU A 87 -0.84 6.01 0.09
C LEU A 87 0.01 6.17 -1.16
N GLY A 88 -0.55 6.69 -2.26
CA GLY A 88 0.14 6.80 -3.54
C GLY A 88 -0.80 7.07 -4.70
N VAL A 89 -0.37 6.66 -5.90
CA VAL A 89 -1.15 6.70 -7.14
C VAL A 89 -1.33 5.27 -7.65
N GLU A 90 -2.56 4.86 -7.94
CA GLU A 90 -2.87 3.56 -8.50
C GLU A 90 -2.75 3.57 -10.03
N GLU A 91 -2.48 2.37 -10.64
CA GLU A 91 -2.15 2.26 -12.05
C GLU A 91 -3.36 2.42 -12.97
N SER A 92 -4.52 1.89 -12.59
CA SER A 92 -5.66 1.73 -13.49
C SER A 92 -6.25 3.07 -13.94
N ARG A 93 -6.37 4.03 -13.04
CA ARG A 93 -6.94 5.36 -13.30
C ARG A 93 -5.91 6.48 -13.17
N LEU A 94 -4.71 6.16 -12.65
CA LEU A 94 -3.70 7.15 -12.24
C LEU A 94 -4.26 8.19 -11.27
N GLY A 95 -5.18 7.74 -10.42
CA GLY A 95 -5.78 8.47 -9.33
C GLY A 95 -5.13 8.16 -7.99
N PRO A 96 -5.52 8.86 -6.92
CA PRO A 96 -5.01 8.61 -5.58
C PRO A 96 -5.38 7.19 -5.12
N LEU A 97 -4.40 6.47 -4.58
CA LEU A 97 -4.61 5.24 -3.84
C LEU A 97 -4.98 5.62 -2.41
N LEU A 98 -6.24 5.39 -2.03
CA LEU A 98 -6.76 5.74 -0.72
C LEU A 98 -6.76 4.54 0.23
N PHE A 99 -6.54 4.80 1.50
CA PHE A 99 -6.67 3.87 2.60
C PHE A 99 -7.61 4.47 3.64
N ASN A 100 -8.76 3.84 3.85
CA ASN A 100 -9.77 4.32 4.79
C ASN A 100 -9.49 3.79 6.20
N THR A 101 -8.99 4.65 7.08
CA THR A 101 -8.60 4.28 8.45
C THR A 101 -9.76 3.92 9.37
N ARG A 102 -10.99 4.26 8.98
CA ARG A 102 -12.21 3.86 9.71
C ARG A 102 -12.65 2.46 9.36
N ALA A 103 -12.41 2.03 8.12
CA ALA A 103 -12.73 0.69 7.65
C ALA A 103 -11.62 -0.30 7.96
N GLU A 104 -10.36 0.15 7.90
CA GLU A 104 -9.18 -0.67 8.08
C GLU A 104 -8.21 -0.01 9.06
N SER A 105 -7.84 -0.73 10.12
CA SER A 105 -6.98 -0.18 11.18
C SER A 105 -5.51 -0.51 11.00
N HIS A 106 -5.17 -1.44 10.11
CA HIS A 106 -3.82 -1.97 9.99
C HIS A 106 -3.32 -1.99 8.55
N LEU A 107 -2.00 -1.92 8.40
CA LEU A 107 -1.27 -2.14 7.15
C LEU A 107 0.00 -2.94 7.43
N TYR A 108 0.38 -3.83 6.53
CA TYR A 108 1.68 -4.46 6.59
C TYR A 108 2.36 -4.48 5.22
N LEU A 109 3.65 -4.20 5.22
CA LEU A 109 4.41 -3.97 4.00
C LEU A 109 5.70 -4.77 3.99
N PHE A 110 5.94 -5.51 2.90
CA PHE A 110 7.17 -6.24 2.66
C PHE A 110 7.96 -5.62 1.52
N GLY A 111 9.29 -5.58 1.66
CA GLY A 111 10.16 -5.07 0.61
C GLY A 111 11.63 -5.30 0.91
N ASP A 112 12.45 -5.45 -0.14
CA ASP A 112 13.90 -5.55 -0.01
C ASP A 112 14.54 -4.26 0.53
N GLY A 113 15.84 -4.27 0.69
CA GLY A 113 16.60 -3.06 1.07
C GLY A 113 16.42 -1.94 0.04
N LYS A 114 16.25 -0.70 0.50
CA LYS A 114 16.15 0.52 -0.34
C LYS A 114 14.93 0.55 -1.28
N THR A 115 13.89 -0.24 -1.04
CA THR A 115 12.67 -0.26 -1.86
C THR A 115 11.61 0.76 -1.45
N GLY A 116 11.80 1.46 -0.30
CA GLY A 116 10.91 2.53 0.13
C GLY A 116 10.15 2.26 1.43
N LYS A 117 10.43 1.17 2.19
CA LYS A 117 9.74 0.85 3.45
C LYS A 117 9.69 2.02 4.44
N THR A 118 10.84 2.55 4.82
CA THR A 118 10.93 3.67 5.78
C THR A 118 10.34 4.97 5.21
N SER A 119 10.45 5.20 3.89
CA SER A 119 9.78 6.32 3.21
C SER A 119 8.27 6.21 3.33
N PHE A 120 7.73 5.01 3.17
CA PHE A 120 6.31 4.74 3.38
C PHE A 120 5.85 5.07 4.81
N LEU A 121 6.61 4.67 5.84
CA LEU A 121 6.28 5.02 7.22
C LEU A 121 6.32 6.55 7.45
N ARG A 122 7.28 7.26 6.84
CA ARG A 122 7.28 8.74 6.88
C ARG A 122 6.05 9.34 6.17
N SER A 123 5.60 8.73 5.09
CA SER A 123 4.36 9.15 4.42
C SER A 123 3.14 8.94 5.32
N ILE A 124 3.06 7.82 6.05
CA ILE A 124 2.03 7.60 7.07
C ILE A 124 2.08 8.67 8.17
N ILE A 125 3.27 9.01 8.67
CA ILE A 125 3.43 10.10 9.65
C ILE A 125 2.89 11.42 9.07
N SER A 126 3.24 11.75 7.83
CA SER A 126 2.74 12.95 7.15
C SER A 126 1.22 12.94 7.00
N GLU A 127 0.61 11.81 6.70
CA GLU A 127 -0.84 11.67 6.61
C GLU A 127 -1.53 11.76 7.97
N VAL A 128 -0.99 11.13 9.02
CA VAL A 128 -1.52 11.27 10.39
C VAL A 128 -1.51 12.74 10.81
N THR A 129 -0.40 13.45 10.60
CA THR A 129 -0.29 14.87 10.99
C THR A 129 -1.15 15.81 10.11
N ARG A 130 -1.46 15.40 8.87
CA ARG A 130 -2.37 16.13 7.99
C ARG A 130 -3.82 15.97 8.40
N LEU A 131 -4.23 14.74 8.74
CA LEU A 131 -5.63 14.38 8.97
C LEU A 131 -6.10 14.63 10.40
N TYR A 132 -5.21 14.48 11.38
CA TYR A 132 -5.53 14.53 12.80
C TYR A 132 -4.76 15.64 13.50
N SER A 133 -5.34 16.22 14.52
CA SER A 133 -4.64 17.08 15.48
C SER A 133 -3.85 16.25 16.49
N PRO A 134 -2.89 16.83 17.25
CA PRO A 134 -2.16 16.10 18.29
C PRO A 134 -3.02 15.58 19.45
N ASN A 135 -4.24 16.12 19.60
CA ASN A 135 -5.22 15.65 20.58
C ASN A 135 -6.06 14.46 20.06
N GLU A 136 -6.09 14.26 18.75
CA GLU A 136 -6.88 13.19 18.10
C GLU A 136 -6.03 11.98 17.74
N ALA A 137 -4.71 12.15 17.53
CA ALA A 137 -3.81 11.04 17.21
C ALA A 137 -2.44 11.18 17.88
N LYS A 138 -1.89 10.05 18.30
CA LYS A 138 -0.53 9.91 18.82
C LYS A 138 0.19 8.76 18.12
N ILE A 139 1.50 8.93 17.95
CA ILE A 139 2.35 7.97 17.25
C ILE A 139 3.33 7.34 18.24
N LEU A 140 3.36 6.01 18.28
CA LEU A 140 4.38 5.20 18.92
C LEU A 140 5.22 4.54 17.84
N ALA A 141 6.51 4.84 17.76
CA ALA A 141 7.41 4.21 16.80
C ALA A 141 8.28 3.14 17.46
N ILE A 142 8.41 1.97 16.84
CA ILE A 142 9.38 0.93 17.16
C ILE A 142 10.36 0.86 15.99
N ASP A 143 11.57 1.41 16.20
CA ASP A 143 12.57 1.60 15.15
C ASP A 143 13.97 1.33 15.71
N MET A 144 14.41 0.08 15.57
CA MET A 144 15.70 -0.38 16.10
C MET A 144 16.89 0.25 15.36
N ARG A 145 16.67 0.80 14.17
CA ARG A 145 17.71 1.45 13.35
C ARG A 145 17.72 2.96 13.42
N ARG A 146 16.73 3.56 14.07
CA ARG A 146 16.55 5.01 14.16
C ARG A 146 16.37 5.68 12.78
N SER A 147 15.76 4.98 11.84
CA SER A 147 15.52 5.44 10.48
C SER A 147 14.42 6.50 10.38
N LEU A 148 13.56 6.57 11.42
CA LEU A 148 12.46 7.54 11.56
C LEU A 148 12.82 8.68 12.56
N LEU A 149 14.06 8.74 13.02
CA LEU A 149 14.47 9.79 13.98
C LEU A 149 14.22 11.17 13.38
N GLY A 150 13.56 12.05 14.14
CA GLY A 150 13.18 13.39 13.67
C GLY A 150 11.99 13.45 12.70
N ALA A 151 11.40 12.31 12.31
CA ALA A 151 10.26 12.31 11.37
C ALA A 151 8.91 12.53 12.08
N ILE A 152 8.81 12.24 13.37
CA ILE A 152 7.58 12.42 14.17
C ILE A 152 7.68 13.76 14.92
N PRO A 153 6.76 14.71 14.68
CA PRO A 153 6.72 15.95 15.47
C PRO A 153 6.48 15.64 16.96
N ASP A 154 7.12 16.38 17.85
CA ASP A 154 7.11 16.11 19.28
C ASP A 154 5.70 16.05 19.88
N GLU A 155 4.81 16.91 19.40
CA GLU A 155 3.41 16.96 19.83
C GLU A 155 2.58 15.73 19.45
N TYR A 156 3.00 14.97 18.43
CA TYR A 156 2.38 13.69 18.04
C TYR A 156 3.07 12.48 18.66
N SER A 157 4.28 12.66 19.19
CA SER A 157 5.09 11.55 19.70
C SER A 157 4.54 11.04 21.03
N LEU A 158 4.06 9.79 21.05
CA LEU A 158 3.73 9.07 22.27
C LEU A 158 5.00 8.44 22.89
N ARG A 159 5.73 7.69 22.08
CA ARG A 159 7.02 7.06 22.42
C ARG A 159 7.81 6.78 21.15
N TYR A 160 9.14 6.83 21.27
CA TYR A 160 10.07 6.39 20.23
C TYR A 160 11.00 5.31 20.82
N LEU A 161 10.81 4.06 20.42
CA LEU A 161 11.39 2.87 21.03
C LEU A 161 12.48 2.28 20.13
N THR A 162 13.69 2.17 20.65
CA THR A 162 14.88 1.73 19.92
C THR A 162 15.53 0.47 20.49
N ASN A 163 14.92 -0.12 21.51
CA ASN A 163 15.38 -1.38 22.08
C ASN A 163 14.21 -2.29 22.46
N HIS A 164 14.48 -3.59 22.43
CA HIS A 164 13.47 -4.63 22.60
C HIS A 164 12.84 -4.64 23.99
N ALA A 165 13.65 -4.49 25.05
CA ALA A 165 13.16 -4.57 26.43
C ALA A 165 12.18 -3.43 26.76
N GLU A 166 12.49 -2.23 26.29
CA GLU A 166 11.59 -1.09 26.45
C GLU A 166 10.32 -1.25 25.59
N ALA A 167 10.45 -1.74 24.37
CA ALA A 167 9.29 -2.04 23.50
C ALA A 167 8.34 -3.03 24.18
N MET A 168 8.85 -4.13 24.76
CA MET A 168 8.06 -5.09 25.54
C MET A 168 7.31 -4.43 26.69
N LYS A 169 8.00 -3.59 27.47
CA LYS A 169 7.40 -2.89 28.61
C LYS A 169 6.31 -1.93 28.16
N GLN A 170 6.62 -1.05 27.22
CA GLN A 170 5.72 0.01 26.77
C GLN A 170 4.48 -0.54 26.05
N LEU A 171 4.62 -1.59 25.21
CA LEU A 171 3.47 -2.20 24.58
C LEU A 171 2.57 -2.95 25.58
N ARG A 172 3.13 -3.55 26.62
CA ARG A 172 2.35 -4.14 27.70
C ARG A 172 1.52 -3.10 28.46
N GLU A 173 2.11 -1.96 28.77
CA GLU A 173 1.41 -0.85 29.44
C GLU A 173 0.33 -0.26 28.51
N LEU A 174 0.65 -0.06 27.25
CA LEU A 174 -0.29 0.42 26.24
C LEU A 174 -1.46 -0.57 26.05
N ALA A 175 -1.19 -1.87 25.96
CA ALA A 175 -2.23 -2.89 25.84
C ALA A 175 -3.20 -2.86 27.02
N LYS A 176 -2.70 -2.71 28.25
CA LYS A 176 -3.55 -2.54 29.45
C LYS A 176 -4.44 -1.31 29.33
N PHE A 177 -3.91 -0.19 28.87
CA PHE A 177 -4.68 1.02 28.65
C PHE A 177 -5.72 0.84 27.55
N LEU A 178 -5.36 0.27 26.39
CA LEU A 178 -6.28 0.08 25.29
C LEU A 178 -7.42 -0.90 25.62
N ARG A 179 -7.19 -1.90 26.48
CA ARG A 179 -8.25 -2.78 26.98
C ARG A 179 -9.34 -2.03 27.75
N THR A 180 -9.03 -0.89 28.37
CA THR A 180 -10.06 -0.06 29.01
C THR A 180 -11.00 0.63 28.02
N ARG A 181 -10.62 0.65 26.73
CA ARG A 181 -11.46 1.18 25.65
C ARG A 181 -12.37 0.12 25.00
N LEU A 182 -12.21 -1.15 25.35
CA LEU A 182 -13.13 -2.17 24.86
C LEU A 182 -14.55 -1.88 25.39
N PRO A 183 -15.60 -2.01 24.54
CA PRO A 183 -16.95 -1.71 24.96
C PRO A 183 -17.41 -2.70 26.04
N GLY A 184 -17.87 -2.18 27.16
CA GLY A 184 -18.50 -2.95 28.22
C GLY A 184 -19.97 -3.26 27.89
N SER A 185 -20.62 -4.02 28.77
CA SER A 185 -22.05 -4.39 28.62
C SER A 185 -23.02 -3.20 28.77
N ASP A 186 -22.53 -2.07 29.25
CA ASP A 186 -23.24 -0.82 29.47
C ASP A 186 -23.21 0.13 28.27
N VAL A 187 -22.38 -0.16 27.25
CA VAL A 187 -22.25 0.67 26.05
C VAL A 187 -23.44 0.47 25.12
N THR A 188 -24.08 1.57 24.75
CA THR A 188 -25.26 1.54 23.87
C THR A 188 -24.89 1.37 22.40
N ALA A 189 -25.86 0.88 21.59
CA ALA A 189 -25.68 0.73 20.14
C ALA A 189 -25.37 2.07 19.44
N GLU A 190 -25.89 3.20 19.95
CA GLU A 190 -25.59 4.54 19.45
C GLU A 190 -24.14 4.93 19.73
N GLN A 191 -23.67 4.72 20.95
CA GLN A 191 -22.28 4.96 21.33
C GLN A 191 -21.31 4.12 20.48
N ILE A 192 -21.62 2.83 20.21
CA ILE A 192 -20.81 1.99 19.34
C ILE A 192 -20.74 2.57 17.92
N ARG A 193 -21.88 2.96 17.35
CA ARG A 193 -21.93 3.54 16.00
C ARG A 193 -21.16 4.85 15.89
N GLU A 194 -21.21 5.70 16.94
CA GLU A 194 -20.56 7.01 16.98
C GLU A 194 -19.18 6.99 17.62
N ARG A 195 -18.72 5.85 18.16
CA ARG A 195 -17.46 5.67 18.89
C ARG A 195 -17.28 6.66 20.06
N THR A 196 -18.33 6.86 20.85
CA THR A 196 -18.37 7.87 21.92
C THR A 196 -18.20 7.29 23.33
N TRP A 197 -17.99 5.98 23.50
CA TRP A 197 -17.81 5.36 24.84
C TRP A 197 -16.41 5.51 25.44
N TRP A 198 -15.45 5.98 24.65
CA TRP A 198 -14.11 6.33 25.14
C TRP A 198 -13.69 7.69 24.59
N SER A 199 -12.65 8.28 25.19
CA SER A 199 -12.10 9.59 24.80
C SER A 199 -10.57 9.54 24.73
N GLY A 200 -9.97 10.54 24.10
CA GLY A 200 -8.54 10.68 23.91
C GLY A 200 -8.08 10.32 22.51
N PRO A 201 -6.76 10.43 22.25
CA PRO A 201 -6.20 10.24 20.91
C PRO A 201 -6.23 8.78 20.47
N GLU A 202 -6.43 8.54 19.17
CA GLU A 202 -6.11 7.28 18.53
C GLU A 202 -4.59 7.02 18.59
N VAL A 203 -4.21 5.76 18.61
CA VAL A 203 -2.81 5.36 18.76
C VAL A 203 -2.32 4.68 17.48
N TRP A 204 -1.33 5.28 16.84
CA TRP A 204 -0.67 4.78 15.65
C TRP A 204 0.66 4.13 16.04
N ILE A 205 0.76 2.82 15.90
CA ILE A 205 1.98 2.06 16.14
C ILE A 205 2.68 1.81 14.81
N LEU A 206 3.86 2.41 14.65
CA LEU A 206 4.68 2.26 13.44
C LEU A 206 5.88 1.37 13.77
N VAL A 207 6.02 0.28 13.02
CA VAL A 207 7.10 -0.70 13.21
C VAL A 207 7.98 -0.73 11.98
N ASP A 208 9.21 -0.19 12.08
CA ASP A 208 10.18 -0.30 10.99
C ASP A 208 11.05 -1.53 11.17
N ASP A 209 11.23 -2.28 10.06
CA ASP A 209 11.98 -3.55 10.02
C ASP A 209 11.55 -4.53 11.14
N TYR A 210 10.30 -4.98 11.11
CA TYR A 210 9.70 -5.93 12.08
C TYR A 210 10.56 -7.16 12.38
N ASP A 211 11.37 -7.60 11.43
CA ASP A 211 12.33 -8.69 11.61
C ASP A 211 13.44 -8.38 12.65
N LEU A 212 13.61 -7.12 13.05
CA LEU A 212 14.48 -6.71 14.16
C LEU A 212 13.71 -6.57 15.48
N VAL A 213 12.40 -6.53 15.43
CA VAL A 213 11.51 -6.38 16.58
C VAL A 213 11.03 -7.74 17.09
N ALA A 214 10.54 -8.59 16.20
CA ALA A 214 10.17 -9.97 16.50
C ALA A 214 11.41 -10.87 16.43
N THR A 215 11.96 -11.21 17.57
CA THR A 215 13.21 -11.97 17.71
C THR A 215 13.02 -13.22 18.57
N SER A 216 14.09 -14.03 18.73
CA SER A 216 14.08 -15.17 19.65
C SER A 216 13.86 -14.77 21.11
N SER A 217 14.12 -13.50 21.46
CA SER A 217 13.84 -12.93 22.80
C SER A 217 12.39 -12.57 23.02
N GLY A 218 11.54 -12.75 22.02
CA GLY A 218 10.11 -12.45 22.04
C GLY A 218 9.67 -11.48 20.96
N ASN A 219 8.38 -11.17 20.96
CA ASN A 219 7.77 -10.23 20.04
C ASN A 219 6.88 -9.26 20.84
N PRO A 220 7.27 -7.97 20.96
CA PRO A 220 6.50 -6.98 21.72
C PRO A 220 5.05 -6.83 21.25
N LEU A 221 4.78 -6.99 19.95
CA LEU A 221 3.42 -6.85 19.40
C LEU A 221 2.47 -7.99 19.85
N MET A 222 2.99 -9.06 20.44
CA MET A 222 2.15 -10.12 21.03
C MET A 222 1.27 -9.60 22.19
N GLU A 223 1.68 -8.53 22.86
CA GLU A 223 0.88 -7.88 23.92
C GLU A 223 -0.43 -7.27 23.39
N LEU A 224 -0.50 -7.02 22.07
CA LEU A 224 -1.65 -6.42 21.38
C LEU A 224 -2.49 -7.43 20.59
N ILE A 225 -2.11 -8.70 20.54
CA ILE A 225 -2.67 -9.66 19.59
C ILE A 225 -4.18 -9.83 19.74
N ASP A 226 -4.69 -9.83 20.96
CA ASP A 226 -6.11 -9.92 21.31
C ASP A 226 -6.90 -8.65 21.00
N LEU A 227 -6.22 -7.51 20.81
CA LEU A 227 -6.82 -6.21 20.50
C LEU A 227 -6.90 -5.94 18.99
N LEU A 228 -6.09 -6.62 18.16
CA LEU A 228 -6.04 -6.37 16.72
C LEU A 228 -7.41 -6.54 16.04
N PRO A 229 -8.24 -7.56 16.35
CA PRO A 229 -9.55 -7.70 15.70
C PRO A 229 -10.53 -6.57 16.00
N GLN A 230 -10.38 -5.87 17.12
CA GLN A 230 -11.25 -4.78 17.57
C GLN A 230 -10.54 -3.41 17.53
N ALA A 231 -9.42 -3.34 16.83
CA ALA A 231 -8.54 -2.17 16.83
C ALA A 231 -9.26 -0.89 16.36
N GLY A 232 -10.09 -1.00 15.33
CA GLY A 232 -10.89 0.12 14.84
C GLY A 232 -11.83 0.71 15.89
N ASP A 233 -12.36 -0.12 16.79
CA ASP A 233 -13.29 0.32 17.83
C ASP A 233 -12.57 1.07 18.96
N ILE A 234 -11.34 0.73 19.26
CA ILE A 234 -10.56 1.29 20.36
C ILE A 234 -9.53 2.35 19.89
N GLY A 235 -9.56 2.73 18.60
CA GLY A 235 -8.64 3.73 18.05
C GLY A 235 -7.19 3.25 18.02
N LEU A 236 -6.96 1.98 17.65
CA LEU A 236 -5.62 1.40 17.51
C LEU A 236 -5.30 1.15 16.03
N HIS A 237 -4.18 1.67 15.56
CA HIS A 237 -3.65 1.42 14.23
C HIS A 237 -2.25 0.83 14.31
N VAL A 238 -1.98 -0.24 13.56
CA VAL A 238 -0.67 -0.90 13.53
C VAL A 238 -0.18 -1.00 12.10
N ILE A 239 0.94 -0.33 11.83
CA ILE A 239 1.58 -0.30 10.50
C ILE A 239 2.95 -0.96 10.61
N ILE A 240 3.14 -2.06 9.91
CA ILE A 240 4.37 -2.87 9.98
C ILE A 240 5.10 -2.82 8.66
N THR A 241 6.42 -2.56 8.70
CA THR A 241 7.29 -2.87 7.57
C THR A 241 8.23 -4.02 7.91
N ARG A 242 8.55 -4.84 6.93
CA ARG A 242 9.44 -6.00 7.06
C ARG A 242 10.27 -6.19 5.80
N ARG A 243 11.47 -6.76 5.96
CA ARG A 243 12.26 -7.21 4.82
C ARG A 243 11.58 -8.37 4.08
N MET A 244 11.83 -8.43 2.76
CA MET A 244 11.28 -9.48 1.90
C MET A 244 11.90 -10.85 2.22
N GLY A 245 13.20 -10.90 2.51
CA GLY A 245 13.91 -12.15 2.80
C GLY A 245 13.28 -12.94 3.94
N GLY A 246 12.89 -14.19 3.67
CA GLY A 246 12.22 -15.07 4.62
C GLY A 246 10.75 -14.69 4.91
N ALA A 247 10.13 -13.84 4.10
CA ALA A 247 8.76 -13.37 4.32
C ALA A 247 7.74 -14.50 4.29
N SER A 248 7.90 -15.48 3.42
CA SER A 248 7.01 -16.66 3.34
C SER A 248 6.99 -17.50 4.64
N ARG A 249 8.13 -17.57 5.35
CA ARG A 249 8.20 -18.22 6.66
C ARG A 249 7.62 -17.35 7.76
N ALA A 250 7.88 -16.06 7.70
CA ALA A 250 7.38 -15.09 8.67
C ALA A 250 5.85 -14.93 8.62
N ALA A 251 5.19 -15.26 7.51
CA ALA A 251 3.73 -15.27 7.41
C ALA A 251 3.05 -16.22 8.44
N TYR A 252 3.80 -17.17 9.01
CA TYR A 252 3.33 -18.04 10.09
C TYR A 252 3.61 -17.48 11.50
N GLU A 253 4.27 -16.33 11.63
CA GLU A 253 4.39 -15.65 12.92
C GLU A 253 3.02 -15.13 13.35
N LYS A 254 2.66 -15.31 14.62
CA LYS A 254 1.30 -15.06 15.13
C LYS A 254 0.74 -13.68 14.79
N VAL A 255 1.56 -12.61 14.85
CA VAL A 255 1.10 -11.25 14.54
C VAL A 255 0.81 -11.11 13.05
N LEU A 256 1.70 -11.57 12.18
CA LEU A 256 1.52 -11.50 10.72
C LEU A 256 0.40 -12.44 10.26
N GLN A 257 0.29 -13.61 10.88
CA GLN A 257 -0.83 -14.52 10.66
C GLN A 257 -2.16 -13.85 11.03
N MET A 258 -2.25 -13.24 12.21
CA MET A 258 -3.47 -12.50 12.62
C MET A 258 -3.81 -11.39 11.62
N MET A 259 -2.85 -10.62 11.14
CA MET A 259 -3.09 -9.60 10.11
C MET A 259 -3.61 -10.20 8.80
N ASN A 260 -3.09 -11.35 8.40
CA ASN A 260 -3.59 -12.08 7.22
C ASN A 260 -5.00 -12.61 7.44
N ASP A 261 -5.29 -13.18 8.62
CA ASP A 261 -6.61 -13.72 8.96
C ASP A 261 -7.68 -12.62 9.04
N LEU A 262 -7.30 -11.42 9.47
CA LEU A 262 -8.14 -10.22 9.43
C LEU A 262 -8.28 -9.62 8.03
N ALA A 263 -7.63 -10.21 7.02
CA ALA A 263 -7.59 -9.71 5.65
C ALA A 263 -7.14 -8.23 5.55
N VAL A 264 -6.18 -7.85 6.40
CA VAL A 264 -5.58 -6.52 6.41
C VAL A 264 -4.94 -6.23 5.05
N THR A 265 -5.08 -4.99 4.57
CA THR A 265 -4.43 -4.55 3.34
C THR A 265 -2.92 -4.71 3.45
N GLY A 266 -2.37 -5.50 2.54
CA GLY A 266 -0.94 -5.81 2.49
C GLY A 266 -0.26 -5.20 1.28
N ILE A 267 1.00 -4.83 1.42
CA ILE A 267 1.75 -4.15 0.37
C ILE A 267 3.05 -4.92 0.09
N LEU A 268 3.26 -5.26 -1.17
CA LEU A 268 4.50 -5.85 -1.66
C LEU A 268 5.27 -4.83 -2.51
N LEU A 269 6.37 -4.33 -1.98
CA LEU A 269 7.37 -3.60 -2.75
C LEU A 269 8.28 -4.57 -3.52
N SER A 270 9.32 -4.03 -4.17
CA SER A 270 10.30 -4.85 -4.88
C SER A 270 10.87 -5.96 -4.01
N GLY A 271 10.86 -7.17 -4.54
CA GLY A 271 11.41 -8.36 -3.90
C GLY A 271 11.70 -9.48 -4.88
N ASN A 272 12.38 -10.52 -4.38
CA ASN A 272 12.69 -11.69 -5.19
C ASN A 272 11.46 -12.60 -5.33
N PRO A 273 10.99 -12.92 -6.55
CA PRO A 273 9.86 -13.85 -6.76
C PRO A 273 10.08 -15.26 -6.19
N SER A 274 11.34 -15.68 -5.96
CA SER A 274 11.67 -16.97 -5.36
C SER A 274 11.28 -17.10 -3.89
N GLU A 275 10.96 -16.00 -3.21
CA GLU A 275 10.39 -16.04 -1.85
C GLU A 275 9.02 -16.72 -1.80
N GLY A 276 8.38 -16.94 -2.94
CA GLY A 276 7.06 -17.55 -3.00
C GLY A 276 5.92 -16.57 -2.77
N ALA A 277 4.74 -17.11 -2.49
CA ALA A 277 3.56 -16.30 -2.14
C ALA A 277 3.69 -15.78 -0.70
N ILE A 278 3.40 -14.49 -0.49
CA ILE A 278 3.58 -13.82 0.80
C ILE A 278 2.24 -13.32 1.35
N ILE A 279 1.46 -12.61 0.55
CA ILE A 279 0.17 -12.06 0.96
C ILE A 279 -0.92 -12.65 0.04
N ASN A 280 -1.86 -13.39 0.61
CA ASN A 280 -3.02 -13.94 -0.14
C ASN A 280 -2.65 -14.58 -1.49
N GLY A 281 -1.58 -15.36 -1.54
CA GLY A 281 -1.14 -16.02 -2.77
C GLY A 281 -0.32 -15.15 -3.73
N VAL A 282 -0.16 -13.85 -3.44
CA VAL A 282 0.59 -12.91 -4.29
C VAL A 282 2.08 -13.06 -4.06
N LYS A 283 2.83 -13.17 -5.17
CA LYS A 283 4.30 -13.22 -5.17
C LYS A 283 4.88 -11.83 -5.40
N PRO A 284 6.01 -11.49 -4.75
CA PRO A 284 6.70 -10.24 -5.02
C PRO A 284 7.24 -10.20 -6.46
N LYS A 285 7.41 -8.99 -6.97
CA LYS A 285 8.04 -8.71 -8.27
C LYS A 285 9.22 -7.77 -8.06
N ARG A 286 10.22 -7.84 -8.94
CA ARG A 286 11.26 -6.82 -8.98
C ARG A 286 10.70 -5.55 -9.60
N ALA A 287 10.90 -4.42 -8.95
CA ALA A 287 10.37 -3.14 -9.36
C ALA A 287 11.27 -1.99 -8.88
N ILE A 288 11.03 -0.78 -9.36
CA ILE A 288 11.69 0.44 -8.86
C ILE A 288 11.24 0.75 -7.43
N ALA A 289 11.96 1.62 -6.73
CA ALA A 289 11.59 2.04 -5.38
C ALA A 289 10.21 2.69 -5.34
N GLY A 290 9.41 2.33 -4.33
CA GLY A 290 8.05 2.80 -4.15
C GLY A 290 7.00 2.15 -5.07
N ARG A 291 7.42 1.38 -6.09
CA ARG A 291 6.47 0.61 -6.91
C ARG A 291 5.97 -0.60 -6.12
N ALA A 292 4.66 -0.71 -5.99
CA ALA A 292 3.99 -1.65 -5.11
C ALA A 292 2.92 -2.49 -5.81
N GLN A 293 2.71 -3.70 -5.29
CA GLN A 293 1.48 -4.46 -5.44
C GLN A 293 0.72 -4.32 -4.12
N VAL A 294 -0.41 -3.63 -4.13
CA VAL A 294 -1.29 -3.47 -2.98
C VAL A 294 -2.34 -4.56 -3.04
N VAL A 295 -2.36 -5.41 -2.04
CA VAL A 295 -3.28 -6.54 -1.94
C VAL A 295 -4.43 -6.12 -1.03
N HIS A 296 -5.53 -5.75 -1.63
CA HIS A 296 -6.71 -5.26 -0.94
C HIS A 296 -7.82 -6.32 -0.96
N ARG A 297 -8.58 -6.44 0.13
CA ARG A 297 -9.64 -7.44 0.28
C ARG A 297 -10.69 -7.37 -0.84
N GLU A 298 -11.13 -6.17 -1.17
CA GLU A 298 -12.24 -5.95 -2.13
C GLU A 298 -11.73 -5.71 -3.56
N LEU A 299 -10.63 -4.96 -3.71
CA LEU A 299 -10.11 -4.57 -5.01
C LEU A 299 -9.13 -5.59 -5.62
N GLY A 300 -8.77 -6.64 -4.86
CA GLY A 300 -7.75 -7.60 -5.30
C GLY A 300 -6.35 -6.98 -5.31
N VAL A 301 -5.57 -7.24 -6.35
CA VAL A 301 -4.19 -6.73 -6.47
C VAL A 301 -4.17 -5.48 -7.33
N VAL A 302 -3.81 -4.37 -6.73
CA VAL A 302 -3.69 -3.06 -7.38
C VAL A 302 -2.21 -2.70 -7.51
N ALA A 303 -1.75 -2.39 -8.71
CA ALA A 303 -0.41 -1.85 -8.93
C ALA A 303 -0.42 -0.34 -8.63
N ALA A 304 0.59 0.14 -7.90
CA ALA A 304 0.65 1.53 -7.48
C ALA A 304 2.09 2.04 -7.35
N GLN A 305 2.24 3.36 -7.37
CA GLN A 305 3.44 4.05 -6.91
C GLN A 305 3.12 4.71 -5.57
N LEU A 306 3.77 4.25 -4.51
CA LEU A 306 3.59 4.82 -3.17
C LEU A 306 4.20 6.22 -3.08
N THR A 307 3.64 7.03 -2.19
CA THR A 307 4.19 8.36 -1.87
C THR A 307 5.62 8.24 -1.35
N TRP A 308 6.45 9.17 -1.81
CA TRP A 308 7.81 9.32 -1.35
C TRP A 308 7.92 10.49 -0.38
N THR A 309 8.47 10.24 0.79
CA THR A 309 8.81 11.25 1.80
C THR A 309 10.30 11.17 2.10
N PRO A 310 11.06 12.28 2.00
CA PRO A 310 12.48 12.30 2.28
C PRO A 310 12.79 11.97 3.74
N PRO A 311 14.05 11.63 4.08
CA PRO A 311 14.50 11.63 5.46
C PRO A 311 14.29 12.99 6.11
N ALA A 312 14.02 13.01 7.41
CA ALA A 312 14.15 14.23 8.20
C ALA A 312 15.63 14.67 8.18
N ILE A 313 15.87 15.95 7.93
CA ILE A 313 17.21 16.53 7.87
C ILE A 313 17.66 16.88 9.28
#